data_1fe36d308419a19a687b77b92ade15ea
#
_entry.id   1fe36d308419a19a687b77b92ade15ea
#
_cell.length_a   1.000
_cell.length_b   1.000
_cell.length_c   1.000
_cell.angle_alpha   90.00
_cell.angle_beta   90.00
_cell.angle_gamma   90.00
#
_symmetry.space_group_name_H-M   'P 1'
#
loop_
_entity.id
_entity.type
_entity.pdbx_description
1 polymer ?
#
loop_
_entity_poly.entity_id
_entity_poly.type
_entity_poly.pdbx_seq_one_letter_code
_entity_poly.pdbx_strand_id
1 'polypeptide(L)'
;MDKVSEVRESDALRAGGSPQPSRRDELLSLAAEMFAERGLRATTVRDIADAAGILSGSLYHHFDSKEAIVDELLRDFLEGLFARYREIAAANLNPVDTLKGLFLASFDAIETKHAQVAIYQAEAPRLLSQERFAYLNELNTEQRQLWLEVLRDGIAQGYFRPDLDVAVVYRFIRDATWVSVRWFRPGGSRTAQEVAEQYLSIVLGGITVGSFSNSSEK
;
A
#
# COMPACT_ATOMS: atom_id res chain seq x y z
N MET A 1 15.83 50.05 -29.12
CA MET A 1 15.21 48.76 -29.45
C MET A 1 15.85 47.74 -28.54
N ASP A 2 15.09 46.96 -27.82
CA ASP A 2 15.34 45.90 -26.85
C ASP A 2 15.22 46.25 -25.38
N LYS A 3 13.95 46.40 -24.95
CA LYS A 3 13.54 46.30 -23.56
C LYS A 3 12.19 45.57 -23.38
N VAL A 4 11.72 44.81 -24.36
CA VAL A 4 10.40 44.14 -24.37
C VAL A 4 10.52 42.61 -24.30
N SER A 5 11.73 42.05 -24.46
CA SER A 5 11.93 40.58 -24.47
C SER A 5 12.24 39.96 -23.10
N GLU A 6 12.65 40.75 -22.10
CA GLU A 6 13.06 40.20 -20.80
C GLU A 6 11.89 40.02 -19.77
N VAL A 7 10.71 40.55 -20.05
CA VAL A 7 9.55 40.44 -19.13
C VAL A 7 8.69 39.20 -19.40
N ARG A 8 8.90 38.48 -20.51
CA ARG A 8 8.10 37.30 -20.84
C ARG A 8 8.69 35.96 -20.39
N GLU A 9 9.95 35.94 -19.96
CA GLU A 9 10.62 34.71 -19.51
C GLU A 9 10.53 34.46 -18.00
N SER A 10 10.18 35.49 -17.20
CA SER A 10 10.04 35.36 -15.74
C SER A 10 8.67 34.87 -15.27
N ASP A 11 7.64 34.88 -16.12
CA ASP A 11 6.29 34.41 -15.78
C ASP A 11 6.07 32.90 -16.09
N ALA A 12 6.95 32.25 -16.85
CA ALA A 12 6.85 30.82 -17.17
C ALA A 12 7.43 29.90 -16.08
N LEU A 13 8.13 30.43 -15.08
CA LEU A 13 8.80 29.66 -14.02
C LEU A 13 8.03 29.60 -12.70
N ARG A 14 6.81 30.11 -12.64
CA ARG A 14 5.96 30.09 -11.41
C ARG A 14 4.77 29.12 -11.44
N ALA A 15 4.64 28.26 -12.44
CA ALA A 15 3.54 27.30 -12.57
C ALA A 15 3.96 25.86 -12.20
N GLY A 16 4.70 25.70 -11.10
CA GLY A 16 5.11 24.38 -10.55
C GLY A 16 4.65 24.15 -9.12
N GLY A 17 3.51 24.74 -8.72
CA GLY A 17 2.89 24.44 -7.44
C GLY A 17 2.12 23.11 -7.54
N SER A 18 2.48 22.11 -6.74
CA SER A 18 1.59 20.96 -6.51
C SER A 18 0.19 21.46 -6.19
N PRO A 19 -0.88 20.91 -6.79
CA PRO A 19 -2.24 21.33 -6.49
C PRO A 19 -2.45 21.23 -4.98
N GLN A 20 -2.91 22.34 -4.36
CA GLN A 20 -3.26 22.28 -2.93
C GLN A 20 -4.35 21.22 -2.74
N PRO A 21 -4.24 20.39 -1.68
CA PRO A 21 -5.25 19.38 -1.40
C PRO A 21 -6.62 20.03 -1.30
N SER A 22 -7.63 19.42 -1.91
CA SER A 22 -9.00 19.91 -1.79
C SER A 22 -9.48 19.78 -0.34
N ARG A 23 -10.50 20.54 0.04
CA ARG A 23 -11.13 20.40 1.36
C ARG A 23 -11.60 18.98 1.62
N ARG A 24 -12.02 18.28 0.59
CA ARG A 24 -12.41 16.86 0.64
C ARG A 24 -11.22 15.96 1.01
N ASP A 25 -10.06 16.19 0.40
CA ASP A 25 -8.84 15.41 0.67
C ASP A 25 -8.33 15.65 2.10
N GLU A 26 -8.43 16.87 2.61
CA GLU A 26 -8.12 17.19 4.01
C GLU A 26 -9.01 16.41 4.98
N LEU A 27 -10.33 16.36 4.69
CA LEU A 27 -11.28 15.60 5.50
C LEU A 27 -11.03 14.10 5.44
N LEU A 28 -10.66 13.54 4.28
CA LEU A 28 -10.28 12.13 4.12
C LEU A 28 -9.02 11.81 4.92
N SER A 29 -8.00 12.65 4.85
CA SER A 29 -6.75 12.47 5.60
C SER A 29 -6.99 12.47 7.10
N LEU A 30 -7.76 13.47 7.60
CA LEU A 30 -8.13 13.56 9.01
C LEU A 30 -8.93 12.33 9.48
N ALA A 31 -9.91 11.89 8.67
CA ALA A 31 -10.71 10.70 8.98
C ALA A 31 -9.84 9.44 9.03
N ALA A 32 -8.88 9.29 8.10
CA ALA A 32 -7.95 8.16 8.05
C ALA A 32 -7.11 8.08 9.34
N GLU A 33 -6.53 9.19 9.78
CA GLU A 33 -5.77 9.28 11.02
C GLU A 33 -6.63 8.88 12.23
N MET A 34 -7.83 9.45 12.36
CA MET A 34 -8.73 9.13 13.46
C MET A 34 -9.16 7.66 13.46
N PHE A 35 -9.44 7.08 12.30
CA PHE A 35 -9.77 5.65 12.19
C PHE A 35 -8.59 4.73 12.54
N ALA A 36 -7.39 5.11 12.13
CA ALA A 36 -6.17 4.35 12.45
C ALA A 36 -5.83 4.39 13.94
N GLU A 37 -6.01 5.56 14.59
CA GLU A 37 -5.67 5.76 16.01
C GLU A 37 -6.73 5.18 16.96
N ARG A 38 -8.00 5.49 16.73
CA ARG A 38 -9.12 5.20 17.66
C ARG A 38 -9.91 3.96 17.27
N GLY A 39 -9.73 3.50 16.03
CA GLY A 39 -10.50 2.44 15.41
C GLY A 39 -11.79 2.95 14.76
N LEU A 40 -12.20 2.23 13.71
CA LEU A 40 -13.38 2.59 12.92
C LEU A 40 -14.67 2.61 13.73
N ARG A 41 -14.84 1.69 14.69
CA ARG A 41 -16.06 1.61 15.52
C ARG A 41 -16.18 2.76 16.50
N ALA A 42 -15.08 3.17 17.09
CA ALA A 42 -15.05 4.21 18.12
C ALA A 42 -15.12 5.63 17.55
N THR A 43 -14.88 5.82 16.24
CA THR A 43 -14.92 7.13 15.59
C THR A 43 -16.26 7.36 14.92
N THR A 44 -16.92 8.46 15.24
CA THR A 44 -18.19 8.88 14.62
C THR A 44 -17.97 9.96 13.56
N VAL A 45 -18.96 10.16 12.68
CA VAL A 45 -18.98 11.28 11.71
C VAL A 45 -18.91 12.63 12.43
N ARG A 46 -19.51 12.73 13.61
CA ARG A 46 -19.47 13.94 14.44
C ARG A 46 -18.06 14.21 14.95
N ASP A 47 -17.34 13.19 15.42
CA ASP A 47 -15.96 13.36 15.89
C ASP A 47 -15.04 13.90 14.79
N ILE A 48 -15.24 13.41 13.54
CA ILE A 48 -14.49 13.90 12.37
C ILE A 48 -14.85 15.35 12.07
N ALA A 49 -16.13 15.71 12.09
CA ALA A 49 -16.58 17.07 11.84
C ALA A 49 -16.04 18.05 12.92
N ASP A 50 -16.12 17.66 14.20
CA ASP A 50 -15.62 18.46 15.32
C ASP A 50 -14.08 18.64 15.20
N ALA A 51 -13.34 17.60 14.87
CA ALA A 51 -11.89 17.68 14.64
C ALA A 51 -11.51 18.55 13.43
N ALA A 52 -12.35 18.55 12.38
CA ALA A 52 -12.17 19.40 11.20
C ALA A 52 -12.63 20.86 11.38
N GLY A 53 -13.25 21.19 12.53
CA GLY A 53 -13.79 22.51 12.81
C GLY A 53 -15.01 22.88 11.95
N ILE A 54 -15.83 21.89 11.54
CA ILE A 54 -17.03 22.09 10.73
C ILE A 54 -18.27 21.49 11.39
N LEU A 55 -19.45 21.92 10.93
CA LEU A 55 -20.69 21.28 11.36
C LEU A 55 -20.82 19.88 10.75
N SER A 56 -21.38 18.93 11.49
CA SER A 56 -21.63 17.57 11.00
C SER A 56 -22.45 17.54 9.70
N GLY A 57 -23.42 18.48 9.56
CA GLY A 57 -24.16 18.66 8.30
C GLY A 57 -23.28 18.98 7.10
N SER A 58 -22.22 19.77 7.30
CA SER A 58 -21.26 20.09 6.23
C SER A 58 -20.44 18.86 5.81
N LEU A 59 -20.11 17.96 6.75
CA LEU A 59 -19.43 16.71 6.41
C LEU A 59 -20.31 15.79 5.57
N TYR A 60 -21.62 15.74 5.85
CA TYR A 60 -22.57 14.97 5.05
C TYR A 60 -22.76 15.49 3.62
N HIS A 61 -22.39 16.77 3.33
CA HIS A 61 -22.30 17.24 1.93
C HIS A 61 -21.12 16.64 1.16
N HIS A 62 -20.10 16.18 1.86
CA HIS A 62 -18.93 15.53 1.26
C HIS A 62 -19.04 14.01 1.20
N PHE A 63 -19.66 13.39 2.23
CA PHE A 63 -19.69 11.93 2.38
C PHE A 63 -21.04 11.48 2.95
N ASP A 64 -21.69 10.54 2.28
CA ASP A 64 -23.02 10.04 2.65
C ASP A 64 -23.01 9.26 3.98
N SER A 65 -21.87 8.65 4.33
CA SER A 65 -21.74 7.82 5.54
C SER A 65 -20.26 7.64 5.92
N LYS A 66 -20.02 7.12 7.11
CA LYS A 66 -18.69 6.70 7.57
C LYS A 66 -18.11 5.61 6.67
N GLU A 67 -18.95 4.67 6.26
CA GLU A 67 -18.59 3.60 5.33
C GLU A 67 -18.18 4.15 3.95
N ALA A 68 -18.77 5.25 3.50
CA ALA A 68 -18.37 5.92 2.25
C ALA A 68 -16.98 6.52 2.35
N ILE A 69 -16.63 7.10 3.50
CA ILE A 69 -15.26 7.61 3.76
C ILE A 69 -14.26 6.45 3.71
N VAL A 70 -14.56 5.35 4.39
CA VAL A 70 -13.67 4.16 4.42
C VAL A 70 -13.53 3.56 3.01
N ASP A 71 -14.61 3.45 2.26
CA ASP A 71 -14.61 2.92 0.89
C ASP A 71 -13.68 3.73 0.00
N GLU A 72 -13.78 5.06 0.04
CA GLU A 72 -12.94 5.96 -0.76
C GLU A 72 -11.46 5.85 -0.37
N LEU A 73 -11.16 5.86 0.93
CA LEU A 73 -9.80 5.69 1.43
C LEU A 73 -9.16 4.37 1.00
N LEU A 74 -9.91 3.27 1.06
CA LEU A 74 -9.40 1.96 0.70
C LEU A 74 -9.31 1.76 -0.81
N ARG A 75 -10.27 2.30 -1.56
CA ARG A 75 -10.26 2.22 -3.03
C ARG A 75 -9.04 2.94 -3.61
N ASP A 76 -8.83 4.22 -3.25
CA ASP A 76 -7.68 5.01 -3.70
C ASP A 76 -6.34 4.30 -3.37
N PHE A 77 -6.22 3.83 -2.13
CA PHE A 77 -5.03 3.11 -1.68
C PHE A 77 -4.78 1.81 -2.45
N LEU A 78 -5.78 0.95 -2.55
CA LEU A 78 -5.61 -0.39 -3.15
C LEU A 78 -5.48 -0.31 -4.67
N GLU A 79 -6.25 0.56 -5.33
CA GLU A 79 -6.13 0.76 -6.78
C GLU A 79 -4.72 1.27 -7.15
N GLY A 80 -4.18 2.24 -6.39
CA GLY A 80 -2.82 2.74 -6.58
C GLY A 80 -1.75 1.67 -6.36
N LEU A 81 -1.85 0.90 -5.28
CA LEU A 81 -0.92 -0.18 -4.98
C LEU A 81 -0.96 -1.27 -6.06
N PHE A 82 -2.14 -1.68 -6.49
CA PHE A 82 -2.26 -2.76 -7.48
C PHE A 82 -1.90 -2.32 -8.89
N ALA A 83 -2.14 -1.05 -9.24
CA ALA A 83 -1.59 -0.48 -10.46
C ALA A 83 -0.06 -0.60 -10.47
N ARG A 84 0.58 -0.24 -9.36
CA ARG A 84 2.03 -0.37 -9.21
C ARG A 84 2.52 -1.82 -9.31
N TYR A 85 1.80 -2.78 -8.71
CA TYR A 85 2.15 -4.20 -8.85
C TYR A 85 2.05 -4.69 -10.29
N ARG A 86 1.00 -4.28 -11.05
CA ARG A 86 0.85 -4.63 -12.47
C ARG A 86 1.99 -4.06 -13.31
N GLU A 87 2.39 -2.81 -13.07
CA GLU A 87 3.54 -2.18 -13.73
C GLU A 87 4.83 -2.98 -13.51
N ILE A 88 5.10 -3.37 -12.26
CA ILE A 88 6.29 -4.15 -11.90
C ILE A 88 6.25 -5.52 -12.58
N ALA A 89 5.11 -6.21 -12.57
CA ALA A 89 4.95 -7.51 -13.23
C ALA A 89 5.11 -7.41 -14.76
N ALA A 90 4.64 -6.32 -15.37
CA ALA A 90 4.74 -6.07 -16.81
C ALA A 90 6.14 -5.61 -17.27
N ALA A 91 7.06 -5.28 -16.36
CA ALA A 91 8.39 -4.76 -16.69
C ALA A 91 9.37 -5.83 -17.25
N ASN A 92 8.94 -7.08 -17.40
CA ASN A 92 9.75 -8.19 -17.92
C ASN A 92 11.09 -8.39 -17.18
N LEU A 93 11.11 -8.13 -15.89
CA LEU A 93 12.26 -8.38 -15.02
C LEU A 93 12.37 -9.89 -14.72
N ASN A 94 13.55 -10.35 -14.29
CA ASN A 94 13.65 -11.69 -13.74
C ASN A 94 12.83 -11.83 -12.45
N PRO A 95 12.45 -13.07 -12.05
CA PRO A 95 11.59 -13.29 -10.88
C PRO A 95 12.12 -12.70 -9.57
N VAL A 96 13.44 -12.64 -9.38
CA VAL A 96 14.06 -12.06 -8.17
C VAL A 96 13.85 -10.56 -8.13
N ASP A 97 14.11 -9.86 -9.23
CA ASP A 97 13.94 -8.41 -9.31
C ASP A 97 12.46 -8.01 -9.30
N THR A 98 11.59 -8.81 -9.91
CA THR A 98 10.13 -8.63 -9.80
C THR A 98 9.68 -8.74 -8.34
N LEU A 99 10.07 -9.79 -7.64
CA LEU A 99 9.75 -9.99 -6.22
C LEU A 99 10.25 -8.81 -5.36
N LYS A 100 11.49 -8.35 -5.62
CA LYS A 100 12.05 -7.18 -4.96
C LYS A 100 11.21 -5.91 -5.19
N GLY A 101 10.79 -5.68 -6.43
CA GLY A 101 9.92 -4.54 -6.77
C GLY A 101 8.59 -4.57 -6.01
N LEU A 102 7.95 -5.75 -5.94
CA LEU A 102 6.70 -5.94 -5.20
C LEU A 102 6.86 -5.66 -3.69
N PHE A 103 7.96 -6.14 -3.09
CA PHE A 103 8.27 -5.83 -1.68
C PHE A 103 8.45 -4.33 -1.44
N LEU A 104 9.28 -3.68 -2.26
CA LEU A 104 9.53 -2.25 -2.13
C LEU A 104 8.24 -1.43 -2.27
N ALA A 105 7.39 -1.76 -3.26
CA ALA A 105 6.09 -1.10 -3.43
C ALA A 105 5.15 -1.33 -2.23
N SER A 106 5.19 -2.53 -1.61
CA SER A 106 4.40 -2.81 -0.41
C SER A 106 4.84 -1.97 0.78
N PHE A 107 6.14 -1.85 1.02
CA PHE A 107 6.65 -1.06 2.13
C PHE A 107 6.53 0.45 1.90
N ASP A 108 6.69 0.91 0.65
CA ASP A 108 6.37 2.29 0.28
C ASP A 108 4.90 2.63 0.60
N ALA A 109 3.98 1.73 0.29
CA ALA A 109 2.57 1.89 0.66
C ALA A 109 2.36 1.90 2.19
N ILE A 110 3.08 1.09 2.95
CA ILE A 110 3.04 1.10 4.42
C ILE A 110 3.56 2.45 4.97
N GLU A 111 4.53 3.07 4.34
CA GLU A 111 5.05 4.37 4.75
C GLU A 111 4.11 5.52 4.36
N THR A 112 3.71 5.56 3.10
CA THR A 112 2.98 6.71 2.52
C THR A 112 1.46 6.67 2.78
N LYS A 113 0.90 5.46 2.98
CA LYS A 113 -0.54 5.21 3.21
C LYS A 113 -0.77 4.45 4.54
N HIS A 114 0.04 4.75 5.56
CA HIS A 114 0.06 4.02 6.84
C HIS A 114 -1.33 3.87 7.47
N ALA A 115 -2.12 4.94 7.51
CA ALA A 115 -3.46 4.93 8.10
C ALA A 115 -4.40 3.99 7.33
N GLN A 116 -4.39 4.04 5.99
CA GLN A 116 -5.21 3.18 5.13
C GLN A 116 -4.84 1.70 5.29
N VAL A 117 -3.54 1.41 5.34
CA VAL A 117 -3.03 0.05 5.60
C VAL A 117 -3.47 -0.44 6.98
N ALA A 118 -3.37 0.40 8.01
CA ALA A 118 -3.79 0.07 9.38
C ALA A 118 -5.31 -0.22 9.45
N ILE A 119 -6.13 0.62 8.81
CA ILE A 119 -7.59 0.43 8.72
C ILE A 119 -7.90 -0.90 8.02
N TYR A 120 -7.28 -1.16 6.87
CA TYR A 120 -7.51 -2.38 6.12
C TYR A 120 -7.12 -3.62 6.92
N GLN A 121 -5.95 -3.63 7.55
CA GLN A 121 -5.49 -4.76 8.38
C GLN A 121 -6.40 -5.03 9.60
N ALA A 122 -6.96 -3.98 10.19
CA ALA A 122 -7.84 -4.12 11.35
C ALA A 122 -9.26 -4.56 10.98
N GLU A 123 -9.79 -4.05 9.86
CA GLU A 123 -11.21 -4.14 9.54
C GLU A 123 -11.54 -5.07 8.36
N ALA A 124 -10.53 -5.59 7.61
CA ALA A 124 -10.77 -6.40 6.41
C ALA A 124 -11.78 -7.55 6.62
N PRO A 125 -11.74 -8.35 7.70
CA PRO A 125 -12.71 -9.43 7.89
C PRO A 125 -14.16 -8.93 7.96
N ARG A 126 -14.39 -7.75 8.52
CA ARG A 126 -15.70 -7.12 8.62
C ARG A 126 -16.12 -6.47 7.30
N LEU A 127 -15.20 -5.79 6.64
CA LEU A 127 -15.48 -5.09 5.37
C LEU A 127 -15.81 -6.09 4.27
N LEU A 128 -15.05 -7.18 4.14
CA LEU A 128 -15.25 -8.22 3.14
C LEU A 128 -16.64 -8.90 3.18
N SER A 129 -17.36 -8.80 4.32
CA SER A 129 -18.72 -9.32 4.46
C SER A 129 -19.82 -8.35 3.99
N GLN A 130 -19.46 -7.13 3.58
CA GLN A 130 -20.40 -6.09 3.17
C GLN A 130 -20.39 -5.91 1.66
N GLU A 131 -21.57 -5.76 1.04
CA GLU A 131 -21.74 -5.59 -0.41
C GLU A 131 -20.95 -4.39 -0.96
N ARG A 132 -20.93 -3.27 -0.24
CA ARG A 132 -20.15 -2.07 -0.61
C ARG A 132 -18.67 -2.37 -0.89
N PHE A 133 -18.12 -3.33 -0.20
CA PHE A 133 -16.69 -3.69 -0.26
C PHE A 133 -16.44 -4.99 -1.03
N ALA A 134 -17.41 -5.48 -1.83
CA ALA A 134 -17.28 -6.72 -2.58
C ALA A 134 -16.05 -6.73 -3.52
N TYR A 135 -15.71 -5.56 -4.09
CA TYR A 135 -14.52 -5.38 -4.94
C TYR A 135 -13.19 -5.77 -4.24
N LEU A 136 -13.12 -5.70 -2.91
CA LEU A 136 -11.93 -6.11 -2.17
C LEU A 136 -11.59 -7.60 -2.35
N ASN A 137 -12.61 -8.46 -2.55
CA ASN A 137 -12.40 -9.88 -2.81
C ASN A 137 -11.74 -10.10 -4.18
N GLU A 138 -12.16 -9.34 -5.18
CA GLU A 138 -11.60 -9.39 -6.54
C GLU A 138 -10.15 -8.91 -6.53
N LEU A 139 -9.90 -7.75 -5.93
CA LEU A 139 -8.56 -7.18 -5.79
C LEU A 139 -7.62 -8.10 -5.01
N ASN A 140 -8.07 -8.70 -3.91
CA ASN A 140 -7.27 -9.66 -3.14
C ASN A 140 -6.95 -10.92 -3.94
N THR A 141 -7.88 -11.37 -4.78
CA THR A 141 -7.67 -12.53 -5.66
C THR A 141 -6.65 -12.21 -6.74
N GLU A 142 -6.77 -11.06 -7.40
CA GLU A 142 -5.84 -10.60 -8.42
C GLU A 142 -4.42 -10.46 -7.84
N GLN A 143 -4.28 -9.76 -6.72
CA GLN A 143 -3.01 -9.61 -6.02
C GLN A 143 -2.38 -10.97 -5.69
N ARG A 144 -3.17 -11.86 -5.10
CA ARG A 144 -2.69 -13.19 -4.75
C ARG A 144 -2.17 -13.95 -5.98
N GLN A 145 -2.88 -13.91 -7.10
CA GLN A 145 -2.46 -14.58 -8.33
C GLN A 145 -1.14 -14.03 -8.86
N LEU A 146 -0.99 -12.70 -8.92
CA LEU A 146 0.23 -12.05 -9.36
C LEU A 146 1.45 -12.50 -8.54
N TRP A 147 1.36 -12.51 -7.22
CA TRP A 147 2.45 -12.97 -6.36
C TRP A 147 2.77 -14.46 -6.54
N LEU A 148 1.73 -15.30 -6.67
CA LEU A 148 1.92 -16.74 -6.91
C LEU A 148 2.56 -17.02 -8.27
N GLU A 149 2.24 -16.24 -9.31
CA GLU A 149 2.85 -16.36 -10.63
C GLU A 149 4.34 -16.02 -10.56
N VAL A 150 4.73 -14.92 -9.93
CA VAL A 150 6.15 -14.57 -9.74
C VAL A 150 6.94 -15.69 -9.03
N LEU A 151 6.35 -16.29 -7.99
CA LEU A 151 6.99 -17.40 -7.27
C LEU A 151 7.10 -18.65 -8.12
N ARG A 152 6.07 -19.02 -8.89
CA ARG A 152 6.09 -20.17 -9.81
C ARG A 152 7.11 -19.99 -10.92
N ASP A 153 7.14 -18.81 -11.52
CA ASP A 153 8.10 -18.46 -12.57
C ASP A 153 9.54 -18.52 -12.04
N GLY A 154 9.76 -18.07 -10.81
CA GLY A 154 11.06 -18.17 -10.16
C GLY A 154 11.51 -19.63 -9.94
N ILE A 155 10.61 -20.52 -9.60
CA ILE A 155 10.89 -21.96 -9.52
C ILE A 155 11.15 -22.54 -10.92
N ALA A 156 10.27 -22.26 -11.88
CA ALA A 156 10.38 -22.79 -13.24
C ALA A 156 11.67 -22.36 -13.96
N GLN A 157 12.16 -21.14 -13.68
CA GLN A 157 13.40 -20.60 -14.23
C GLN A 157 14.64 -20.93 -13.39
N GLY A 158 14.50 -21.66 -12.27
CA GLY A 158 15.62 -22.10 -11.43
C GLY A 158 16.19 -21.01 -10.50
N TYR A 159 15.52 -19.87 -10.33
CA TYR A 159 15.91 -18.85 -9.34
C TYR A 159 15.54 -19.28 -7.91
N PHE A 160 14.37 -19.90 -7.74
CA PHE A 160 13.86 -20.35 -6.45
C PHE A 160 13.90 -21.87 -6.35
N ARG A 161 14.02 -22.37 -5.13
CA ARG A 161 14.10 -23.80 -4.84
C ARG A 161 12.83 -24.54 -5.29
N PRO A 162 12.95 -25.71 -5.91
CA PRO A 162 11.81 -26.47 -6.43
C PRO A 162 10.95 -27.16 -5.36
N ASP A 163 11.45 -27.26 -4.12
CA ASP A 163 10.76 -27.89 -2.99
C ASP A 163 9.80 -26.95 -2.25
N LEU A 164 9.68 -25.69 -2.69
CA LEU A 164 8.83 -24.70 -2.05
C LEU A 164 7.35 -24.88 -2.37
N ASP A 165 6.51 -24.88 -1.34
CA ASP A 165 5.07 -24.63 -1.50
C ASP A 165 4.83 -23.13 -1.69
N VAL A 166 4.55 -22.73 -2.93
CA VAL A 166 4.35 -21.31 -3.28
C VAL A 166 3.20 -20.65 -2.51
N ALA A 167 2.17 -21.43 -2.12
CA ALA A 167 1.05 -20.89 -1.36
C ALA A 167 1.45 -20.58 0.09
N VAL A 168 2.32 -21.42 0.67
CA VAL A 168 2.88 -21.19 2.02
C VAL A 168 3.84 -20.02 2.00
N VAL A 169 4.74 -19.95 1.01
CA VAL A 169 5.69 -18.83 0.84
C VAL A 169 4.94 -17.51 0.67
N TYR A 170 3.92 -17.47 -0.19
CA TYR A 170 3.09 -16.29 -0.36
C TYR A 170 2.43 -15.83 0.94
N ARG A 171 1.84 -16.77 1.71
CA ARG A 171 1.22 -16.43 3.01
C ARG A 171 2.24 -15.85 3.97
N PHE A 172 3.41 -16.47 4.08
CA PHE A 172 4.49 -15.97 4.91
C PHE A 172 4.90 -14.53 4.53
N ILE A 173 5.14 -14.27 3.24
CA ILE A 173 5.48 -12.95 2.73
C ILE A 173 4.39 -11.95 3.05
N ARG A 174 3.14 -12.27 2.68
CA ARG A 174 1.99 -11.39 2.90
C ARG A 174 1.85 -11.02 4.38
N ASP A 175 1.82 -12.03 5.25
CA ASP A 175 1.55 -11.81 6.67
C ASP A 175 2.72 -11.06 7.33
N ALA A 176 3.96 -11.40 7.02
CA ALA A 176 5.13 -10.69 7.52
C ALA A 176 5.12 -9.21 7.07
N THR A 177 4.87 -8.95 5.78
CA THR A 177 4.87 -7.59 5.22
C THR A 177 3.78 -6.73 5.85
N TRP A 178 2.53 -7.17 5.79
CA TRP A 178 1.41 -6.30 6.18
C TRP A 178 1.24 -6.14 7.70
N VAL A 179 1.65 -7.12 8.50
CA VAL A 179 1.69 -6.99 9.98
C VAL A 179 2.67 -5.93 10.43
N SER A 180 3.68 -5.59 9.61
CA SER A 180 4.67 -4.57 9.96
C SER A 180 4.07 -3.19 10.22
N VAL A 181 2.90 -2.85 9.66
CA VAL A 181 2.17 -1.61 9.94
C VAL A 181 1.90 -1.39 11.44
N ARG A 182 1.85 -2.48 12.24
CA ARG A 182 1.58 -2.38 13.68
C ARG A 182 2.75 -1.80 14.48
N TRP A 183 3.97 -2.01 14.03
CA TRP A 183 5.18 -1.58 14.71
C TRP A 183 6.02 -0.56 13.93
N PHE A 184 5.93 -0.55 12.60
CA PHE A 184 6.58 0.45 11.77
C PHE A 184 5.97 1.83 12.05
N ARG A 185 6.83 2.85 12.09
CA ARG A 185 6.40 4.24 12.29
C ARG A 185 7.00 5.09 11.17
N PRO A 186 6.19 5.67 10.27
CA PRO A 186 6.67 6.65 9.29
C PRO A 186 7.46 7.76 9.97
N GLY A 187 8.61 8.12 9.40
CA GLY A 187 9.52 9.10 9.99
C GLY A 187 10.26 8.64 11.25
N GLY A 188 10.18 7.36 11.62
CA GLY A 188 10.90 6.76 12.73
C GLY A 188 12.39 6.54 12.44
N SER A 189 13.04 5.72 13.26
CA SER A 189 14.49 5.44 13.17
C SER A 189 14.90 4.59 11.96
N ARG A 190 13.95 3.97 11.26
CA ARG A 190 14.17 3.17 10.05
C ARG A 190 13.18 3.60 8.97
N THR A 191 13.68 3.69 7.75
CA THR A 191 12.86 3.93 6.56
C THR A 191 12.15 2.64 6.13
N ALA A 192 11.06 2.78 5.38
CA ALA A 192 10.37 1.65 4.78
C ALA A 192 11.30 0.83 3.87
N GLN A 193 12.19 1.50 3.14
CA GLN A 193 13.18 0.85 2.28
C GLN A 193 14.13 -0.03 3.09
N GLU A 194 14.70 0.46 4.20
CA GLU A 194 15.60 -0.33 5.06
C GLU A 194 14.90 -1.58 5.61
N VAL A 195 13.63 -1.45 6.00
CA VAL A 195 12.85 -2.60 6.48
C VAL A 195 12.57 -3.58 5.33
N ALA A 196 12.16 -3.08 4.16
CA ALA A 196 11.93 -3.91 2.98
C ALA A 196 13.18 -4.71 2.59
N GLU A 197 14.35 -4.09 2.59
CA GLU A 197 15.62 -4.74 2.27
C GLU A 197 15.97 -5.86 3.27
N GLN A 198 15.70 -5.67 4.57
CA GLN A 198 15.89 -6.72 5.56
C GLN A 198 14.93 -7.89 5.35
N TYR A 199 13.65 -7.62 5.09
CA TYR A 199 12.66 -8.66 4.79
C TYR A 199 13.02 -9.43 3.53
N LEU A 200 13.43 -8.72 2.48
CA LEU A 200 13.91 -9.33 1.23
C LEU A 200 15.12 -10.23 1.46
N SER A 201 16.10 -9.76 2.23
CA SER A 201 17.29 -10.55 2.57
C SER A 201 16.91 -11.87 3.24
N ILE A 202 15.96 -11.85 4.20
CA ILE A 202 15.48 -13.05 4.89
C ILE A 202 14.73 -13.97 3.92
N VAL A 203 13.81 -13.42 3.13
CA VAL A 203 13.00 -14.21 2.18
C VAL A 203 13.88 -14.81 1.11
N LEU A 204 14.68 -14.01 0.41
CA LEU A 204 15.56 -14.49 -0.66
C LEU A 204 16.60 -15.48 -0.12
N GLY A 205 17.17 -15.24 1.07
CA GLY A 205 18.06 -16.20 1.73
C GLY A 205 17.42 -17.55 2.00
N GLY A 206 16.09 -17.60 2.16
CA GLY A 206 15.35 -18.85 2.38
C GLY A 206 14.85 -19.53 1.11
N ILE A 207 14.58 -18.79 0.03
CA ILE A 207 13.92 -19.34 -1.17
C ILE A 207 14.81 -19.51 -2.40
N THR A 208 15.98 -18.85 -2.47
CA THR A 208 16.87 -18.96 -3.64
C THR A 208 17.63 -20.29 -3.66
N VAL A 209 17.96 -20.76 -4.86
CA VAL A 209 18.77 -21.95 -5.06
C VAL A 209 20.17 -21.75 -4.47
N GLY A 210 20.65 -22.69 -3.66
CA GLY A 210 21.98 -22.63 -3.03
C GLY A 210 22.05 -21.97 -1.66
N SER A 211 20.95 -21.43 -1.13
CA SER A 211 20.92 -20.77 0.19
C SER A 211 20.83 -21.73 1.38
N PHE A 212 20.35 -22.96 1.19
CA PHE A 212 20.26 -23.99 2.23
C PHE A 212 20.53 -25.36 1.62
N SER A 213 21.72 -25.91 1.82
CA SER A 213 21.91 -27.35 1.73
C SER A 213 21.32 -27.96 3.00
N ASN A 214 20.11 -28.53 2.89
CA ASN A 214 19.56 -29.32 3.98
C ASN A 214 20.37 -30.61 4.07
N SER A 215 21.40 -30.62 4.91
CA SER A 215 22.17 -31.82 5.25
C SER A 215 21.29 -32.70 6.15
N SER A 216 20.30 -33.30 5.56
CA SER A 216 19.49 -34.39 6.16
C SER A 216 19.62 -35.63 5.29
N GLU A 217 20.87 -36.09 5.12
CA GLU A 217 21.16 -37.47 4.83
C GLU A 217 21.79 -38.07 6.09
N LYS A 218 20.95 -38.74 6.89
CA LYS A 218 21.31 -40.00 7.57
C LYS A 218 20.06 -40.69 8.08
#